data_287e46c76ce7e3c15ede58f4ef4f7a30
#
_entry.id   287e46c76ce7e3c15ede58f4ef4f7a30
#
_cell.length_a   1.000
_cell.length_b   1.000
_cell.length_c   1.000
_cell.angle_alpha   90.00
_cell.angle_beta   90.00
_cell.angle_gamma   90.00
#
_symmetry.space_group_name_H-M   'P 1'
#
loop_
_entity.id
_entity.type
_entity.pdbx_description
1 polymer ?
#
loop_
_entity_poly.entity_id
_entity_poly.type
_entity_poly.pdbx_seq_one_letter_code
_entity_poly.pdbx_strand_id
1 'polypeptide(L)'
;RNTVGICDVTSLGKISIQGPDATEFLNRVYSNAFAKLPIGKARYGIMLRDDGIVMDDGTSWRLSENDYFMTTSTAQAAKVMIWLEELLQTRWSDLKVHVASVSEQWAGAAVAGPESRKTLVECLEDSKVISNDNLPFMGVISTNLKNGIPCRIARISFSGEMAYEVYTASDYAPDMMNLLWNSAKNFKGCLYGLEALGALRIEKGHVTGAELDGRVTVDDAGLGKMASVKKSYIGSAMRKRGVLSEGDRE
;
A
#
# COMPACT_ATOMS: atom_id res chain seq x y z
N ARG A 1 -2.39 12.56 -16.51
CA ARG A 1 -1.16 13.38 -16.35
C ARG A 1 -1.46 14.88 -16.19
N ASN A 2 -2.44 15.44 -16.87
CA ASN A 2 -2.59 16.91 -16.98
C ASN A 2 -3.61 17.50 -15.99
N THR A 3 -4.52 16.70 -15.46
CA THR A 3 -5.60 17.15 -14.57
C THR A 3 -5.72 16.21 -13.36
N VAL A 4 -6.80 15.45 -13.27
CA VAL A 4 -7.03 14.45 -12.24
C VAL A 4 -7.69 13.20 -12.83
N GLY A 5 -7.25 12.05 -12.40
CA GLY A 5 -7.90 10.78 -12.69
C GLY A 5 -8.35 10.08 -11.41
N ILE A 6 -9.45 9.35 -11.50
CA ILE A 6 -9.94 8.49 -10.42
C ILE A 6 -9.93 7.06 -10.92
N CYS A 7 -9.32 6.18 -10.13
CA CYS A 7 -9.28 4.73 -10.37
C CYS A 7 -9.86 4.01 -9.16
N ASP A 8 -10.72 3.04 -9.42
CA ASP A 8 -11.17 2.11 -8.39
C ASP A 8 -10.02 1.16 -8.03
N VAL A 9 -9.64 1.15 -6.76
CA VAL A 9 -8.61 0.26 -6.18
C VAL A 9 -9.20 -0.64 -5.08
N THR A 10 -10.51 -0.79 -5.07
CA THR A 10 -11.23 -1.63 -4.08
C THR A 10 -10.77 -3.08 -4.11
N SER A 11 -10.29 -3.58 -5.25
CA SER A 11 -9.84 -4.97 -5.39
C SER A 11 -8.51 -5.29 -4.71
N LEU A 12 -7.71 -4.30 -4.29
CA LEU A 12 -6.49 -4.54 -3.51
C LEU A 12 -6.82 -5.34 -2.25
N GLY A 13 -5.94 -6.27 -1.87
CA GLY A 13 -6.04 -6.92 -0.58
C GLY A 13 -5.83 -5.90 0.54
N LYS A 14 -6.65 -6.01 1.59
CA LYS A 14 -6.53 -5.18 2.79
C LYS A 14 -6.51 -6.07 4.01
N ILE A 15 -5.47 -5.92 4.84
CA ILE A 15 -5.27 -6.73 6.03
C ILE A 15 -5.08 -5.79 7.22
N SER A 16 -5.88 -6.00 8.26
CA SER A 16 -5.67 -5.36 9.56
C SER A 16 -4.66 -6.17 10.35
N ILE A 17 -3.65 -5.50 10.94
CA ILE A 17 -2.63 -6.11 11.78
C ILE A 17 -2.59 -5.34 13.08
N GLN A 18 -2.95 -6.02 14.18
CA GLN A 18 -3.15 -5.40 15.49
C GLN A 18 -2.43 -6.17 16.58
N GLY A 19 -1.93 -5.46 17.57
CA GLY A 19 -1.32 -6.04 18.75
C GLY A 19 -0.03 -5.35 19.16
N PRO A 20 0.43 -5.56 20.40
CA PRO A 20 1.64 -4.91 20.91
C PRO A 20 2.89 -5.29 20.12
N ASP A 21 2.92 -6.46 19.49
CA ASP A 21 4.05 -6.93 18.70
C ASP A 21 3.87 -6.73 17.17
N ALA A 22 2.83 -5.97 16.73
CA ALA A 22 2.52 -5.75 15.32
C ALA A 22 3.70 -5.12 14.55
N THR A 23 4.40 -4.16 15.18
CA THR A 23 5.60 -3.54 14.58
C THR A 23 6.73 -4.53 14.37
N GLU A 24 6.99 -5.39 15.36
CA GLU A 24 8.02 -6.43 15.29
C GLU A 24 7.65 -7.48 14.24
N PHE A 25 6.39 -7.91 14.21
CA PHE A 25 5.89 -8.84 13.21
C PHE A 25 6.13 -8.31 11.78
N LEU A 26 5.67 -7.09 11.48
CA LEU A 26 5.88 -6.46 10.17
C LEU A 26 7.38 -6.30 9.86
N ASN A 27 8.19 -6.01 10.87
CA ASN A 27 9.63 -5.87 10.70
C ASN A 27 10.31 -7.20 10.36
N ARG A 28 9.77 -8.35 10.78
CA ARG A 28 10.25 -9.70 10.40
C ARG A 28 9.73 -10.15 9.03
N VAL A 29 8.49 -9.77 8.69
CA VAL A 29 7.84 -10.13 7.43
C VAL A 29 8.47 -9.39 6.25
N TYR A 30 8.56 -8.07 6.33
CA TYR A 30 9.03 -7.25 5.23
C TYR A 30 10.56 -7.16 5.14
N SER A 31 11.08 -7.09 3.92
CA SER A 31 12.50 -6.83 3.69
C SER A 31 12.93 -5.42 4.13
N ASN A 32 12.02 -4.45 4.10
CA ASN A 32 12.24 -3.09 4.58
C ASN A 32 12.17 -3.01 6.11
N ALA A 33 12.76 -1.96 6.69
CA ALA A 33 12.70 -1.73 8.14
C ALA A 33 11.39 -1.05 8.55
N PHE A 34 10.63 -1.66 9.44
CA PHE A 34 9.37 -1.12 9.99
C PHE A 34 9.48 -0.58 11.41
N ALA A 35 10.51 -1.00 12.17
CA ALA A 35 10.68 -0.68 13.59
C ALA A 35 10.57 0.83 13.92
N LYS A 36 10.96 1.71 13.00
CA LYS A 36 10.94 3.16 13.17
C LYS A 36 9.90 3.87 12.29
N LEU A 37 8.88 3.17 11.80
CA LEU A 37 7.81 3.82 11.06
C LEU A 37 6.97 4.66 12.02
N PRO A 38 6.85 5.98 11.84
CA PRO A 38 6.04 6.82 12.73
C PRO A 38 4.54 6.53 12.55
N ILE A 39 3.75 6.80 13.60
CA ILE A 39 2.28 6.82 13.52
C ILE A 39 1.87 7.89 12.49
N GLY A 40 0.81 7.64 11.73
CA GLY A 40 0.35 8.51 10.65
C GLY A 40 1.22 8.47 9.39
N LYS A 41 2.03 7.42 9.23
CA LYS A 41 2.85 7.20 8.03
C LYS A 41 2.58 5.85 7.41
N ALA A 42 2.64 5.83 6.08
CA ALA A 42 2.72 4.63 5.28
C ALA A 42 4.16 4.27 4.93
N ARG A 43 4.39 3.01 4.62
CA ARG A 43 5.64 2.52 4.04
C ARG A 43 5.33 1.48 2.98
N TYR A 44 5.91 1.67 1.80
CA TYR A 44 5.98 0.62 0.80
C TYR A 44 6.90 -0.49 1.31
N GLY A 45 6.46 -1.73 1.19
CA GLY A 45 7.15 -2.91 1.69
C GLY A 45 7.19 -4.02 0.67
N ILE A 46 8.23 -4.84 0.73
CA ILE A 46 8.44 -5.99 -0.15
C ILE A 46 8.55 -7.23 0.72
N MET A 47 7.69 -8.20 0.47
CA MET A 47 7.68 -9.51 1.11
C MET A 47 8.45 -10.51 0.24
N LEU A 48 9.30 -11.30 0.88
CA LEU A 48 10.04 -12.38 0.23
C LEU A 48 9.54 -13.72 0.75
N ARG A 49 9.64 -14.75 -0.09
CA ARG A 49 9.57 -16.13 0.33
C ARG A 49 10.89 -16.54 1.02
N ASP A 50 10.89 -17.68 1.67
CA ASP A 50 12.10 -18.23 2.33
C ASP A 50 13.29 -18.40 1.37
N ASP A 51 13.02 -18.67 0.08
CA ASP A 51 14.02 -18.80 -0.98
C ASP A 51 14.64 -17.47 -1.47
N GLY A 52 14.15 -16.33 -0.95
CA GLY A 52 14.65 -14.99 -1.31
C GLY A 52 13.95 -14.36 -2.52
N ILE A 53 13.01 -15.05 -3.13
CA ILE A 53 12.22 -14.54 -4.26
C ILE A 53 11.09 -13.65 -3.75
N VAL A 54 10.76 -12.60 -4.50
CA VAL A 54 9.67 -11.70 -4.15
C VAL A 54 8.33 -12.46 -4.17
N MET A 55 7.57 -12.33 -3.09
CA MET A 55 6.25 -12.91 -2.94
C MET A 55 5.15 -11.90 -3.31
N ASP A 56 5.23 -10.72 -2.75
CA ASP A 56 4.28 -9.62 -2.99
C ASP A 56 4.87 -8.29 -2.50
N ASP A 57 4.22 -7.21 -2.89
CA ASP A 57 4.52 -5.86 -2.44
C ASP A 57 3.24 -5.12 -2.04
N GLY A 58 3.40 -4.02 -1.35
CA GLY A 58 2.26 -3.21 -0.95
C GLY A 58 2.64 -2.11 0.03
N THR A 59 1.63 -1.47 0.59
CA THR A 59 1.86 -0.43 1.60
C THR A 59 1.31 -0.85 2.95
N SER A 60 2.01 -0.49 4.02
CA SER A 60 1.52 -0.65 5.38
C SER A 60 1.44 0.71 6.04
N TRP A 61 0.27 1.04 6.59
CA TRP A 61 -0.07 2.31 7.19
C TRP A 61 -0.12 2.16 8.70
N ARG A 62 0.73 2.86 9.43
CA ARG A 62 0.68 2.84 10.90
C ARG A 62 -0.38 3.81 11.38
N LEU A 63 -1.52 3.29 11.80
CA LEU A 63 -2.67 4.07 12.25
C LEU A 63 -2.55 4.51 13.71
N SER A 64 -2.01 3.61 14.56
CA SER A 64 -1.71 3.88 15.97
C SER A 64 -0.46 3.11 16.39
N GLU A 65 -0.18 3.10 17.69
CA GLU A 65 0.97 2.37 18.23
C GLU A 65 0.95 0.88 17.83
N ASN A 66 -0.21 0.25 17.92
CA ASN A 66 -0.41 -1.19 17.77
C ASN A 66 -1.40 -1.55 16.66
N ASP A 67 -1.66 -0.64 15.71
CA ASP A 67 -2.64 -0.85 14.64
C ASP A 67 -2.07 -0.44 13.29
N TYR A 68 -2.11 -1.38 12.34
CA TYR A 68 -1.66 -1.20 10.98
C TYR A 68 -2.73 -1.64 9.98
N PHE A 69 -2.85 -0.88 8.91
CA PHE A 69 -3.64 -1.23 7.73
C PHE A 69 -2.67 -1.53 6.59
N MET A 70 -2.64 -2.78 6.18
CA MET A 70 -1.74 -3.27 5.14
C MET A 70 -2.50 -3.49 3.85
N THR A 71 -1.95 -3.04 2.72
CA THR A 71 -2.44 -3.39 1.39
C THR A 71 -1.52 -4.40 0.72
N THR A 72 -2.09 -5.24 -0.14
CA THR A 72 -1.40 -6.24 -0.97
C THR A 72 -1.86 -6.12 -2.41
N SER A 73 -1.15 -6.76 -3.34
CA SER A 73 -1.71 -6.93 -4.68
C SER A 73 -3.00 -7.76 -4.62
N THR A 74 -3.93 -7.49 -5.55
CA THR A 74 -5.21 -8.22 -5.62
C THR A 74 -5.00 -9.73 -5.75
N ALA A 75 -4.09 -10.15 -6.63
CA ALA A 75 -3.85 -11.55 -6.93
C ALA A 75 -3.23 -12.34 -5.76
N GLN A 76 -2.49 -11.67 -4.88
CA GLN A 76 -1.79 -12.34 -3.77
C GLN A 76 -2.51 -12.19 -2.42
N ALA A 77 -3.60 -11.43 -2.34
CA ALA A 77 -4.27 -11.11 -1.09
C ALA A 77 -4.55 -12.35 -0.20
N ALA A 78 -5.15 -13.40 -0.78
CA ALA A 78 -5.45 -14.62 -0.05
C ALA A 78 -4.18 -15.38 0.39
N LYS A 79 -3.18 -15.47 -0.50
CA LYS A 79 -1.92 -16.16 -0.17
C LYS A 79 -1.15 -15.44 0.93
N VAL A 80 -1.09 -14.11 0.86
CA VAL A 80 -0.44 -13.30 1.90
C VAL A 80 -1.15 -13.51 3.22
N MET A 81 -2.47 -13.46 3.25
CA MET A 81 -3.24 -13.66 4.49
C MET A 81 -2.96 -15.02 5.13
N ILE A 82 -3.07 -16.11 4.36
CA ILE A 82 -2.79 -17.47 4.83
C ILE A 82 -1.36 -17.58 5.35
N TRP A 83 -0.40 -17.02 4.64
CA TRP A 83 1.00 -17.06 5.02
C TRP A 83 1.28 -16.27 6.32
N LEU A 84 0.66 -15.11 6.51
CA LEU A 84 0.80 -14.34 7.75
C LEU A 84 0.23 -15.11 8.96
N GLU A 85 -0.91 -15.77 8.79
CA GLU A 85 -1.50 -16.65 9.82
C GLU A 85 -0.58 -17.84 10.14
N GLU A 86 -0.05 -18.51 9.10
CA GLU A 86 0.89 -19.62 9.28
C GLU A 86 2.12 -19.18 10.09
N LEU A 87 2.70 -18.03 9.76
CA LEU A 87 3.87 -17.51 10.48
C LEU A 87 3.58 -17.28 11.97
N LEU A 88 2.41 -16.74 12.30
CA LEU A 88 1.99 -16.52 13.69
C LEU A 88 1.68 -17.82 14.42
N GLN A 89 1.17 -18.84 13.73
CA GLN A 89 0.83 -20.13 14.35
C GLN A 89 2.03 -21.06 14.50
N THR A 90 3.03 -20.92 13.65
CA THR A 90 4.15 -21.88 13.58
C THR A 90 5.51 -21.32 14.00
N ARG A 91 5.92 -20.18 13.42
CA ARG A 91 7.27 -19.63 13.63
C ARG A 91 7.35 -18.62 14.77
N TRP A 92 6.29 -17.87 15.00
CA TRP A 92 6.27 -16.74 15.94
C TRP A 92 5.00 -16.75 16.80
N SER A 93 4.66 -17.91 17.32
CA SER A 93 3.49 -18.13 18.19
C SER A 93 3.56 -17.39 19.52
N ASP A 94 4.72 -16.86 19.88
CA ASP A 94 4.95 -16.01 21.04
C ASP A 94 4.55 -14.54 20.82
N LEU A 95 4.43 -14.10 19.56
CA LEU A 95 4.05 -12.73 19.24
C LEU A 95 2.55 -12.48 19.51
N LYS A 96 2.26 -11.40 20.19
CA LYS A 96 0.89 -10.95 20.46
C LYS A 96 0.39 -10.08 19.32
N VAL A 97 -0.02 -10.72 18.23
CA VAL A 97 -0.48 -10.10 16.99
C VAL A 97 -1.75 -10.80 16.52
N HIS A 98 -2.71 -10.01 16.09
CA HIS A 98 -3.91 -10.45 15.38
C HIS A 98 -3.86 -9.95 13.94
N VAL A 99 -4.11 -10.83 13.00
CA VAL A 99 -4.24 -10.50 11.57
C VAL A 99 -5.65 -10.85 11.11
N ALA A 100 -6.25 -9.98 10.30
CA ALA A 100 -7.57 -10.21 9.75
C ALA A 100 -7.68 -9.63 8.34
N SER A 101 -8.23 -10.41 7.39
CA SER A 101 -8.61 -9.84 6.10
C SER A 101 -9.79 -8.89 6.28
N VAL A 102 -9.60 -7.67 5.81
CA VAL A 102 -10.63 -6.62 5.80
C VAL A 102 -10.92 -6.13 4.37
N SER A 103 -10.56 -6.96 3.37
CA SER A 103 -10.69 -6.59 1.95
C SER A 103 -12.11 -6.22 1.57
N GLU A 104 -13.08 -7.00 2.01
CA GLU A 104 -14.50 -6.78 1.71
C GLU A 104 -15.12 -5.62 2.51
N GLN A 105 -14.46 -5.18 3.58
CA GLN A 105 -14.97 -4.14 4.48
C GLN A 105 -14.62 -2.72 4.02
N TRP A 106 -13.67 -2.59 3.11
CA TRP A 106 -13.14 -1.31 2.66
C TRP A 106 -13.17 -1.17 1.16
N ALA A 107 -13.85 -0.14 0.67
CA ALA A 107 -13.75 0.34 -0.70
C ALA A 107 -12.63 1.39 -0.80
N GLY A 108 -11.93 1.41 -1.92
CA GLY A 108 -10.80 2.31 -2.16
C GLY A 108 -10.82 2.98 -3.52
N ALA A 109 -10.45 4.25 -3.55
CA ALA A 109 -10.26 5.01 -4.78
C ALA A 109 -8.89 5.69 -4.78
N ALA A 110 -8.15 5.58 -5.89
CA ALA A 110 -6.97 6.38 -6.15
C ALA A 110 -7.36 7.66 -6.89
N VAL A 111 -6.98 8.81 -6.34
CA VAL A 111 -7.19 10.14 -6.92
C VAL A 111 -5.81 10.69 -7.30
N ALA A 112 -5.47 10.69 -8.59
CA ALA A 112 -4.12 10.95 -9.08
C ALA A 112 -4.10 12.06 -10.12
N GLY A 113 -3.06 12.89 -10.07
CA GLY A 113 -2.82 13.98 -11.01
C GLY A 113 -2.57 15.32 -10.33
N PRO A 114 -2.14 16.34 -11.07
CA PRO A 114 -1.84 17.67 -10.52
C PRO A 114 -3.00 18.30 -9.75
N GLU A 115 -4.23 18.04 -10.18
CA GLU A 115 -5.44 18.58 -9.56
C GLU A 115 -6.03 17.66 -8.46
N SER A 116 -5.37 16.54 -8.13
CA SER A 116 -5.88 15.56 -7.15
C SER A 116 -6.15 16.17 -5.78
N ARG A 117 -5.29 17.07 -5.29
CA ARG A 117 -5.49 17.74 -4.02
C ARG A 117 -6.70 18.67 -4.06
N LYS A 118 -6.88 19.47 -5.12
CA LYS A 118 -8.02 20.36 -5.24
C LYS A 118 -9.32 19.57 -5.27
N THR A 119 -9.33 18.45 -5.99
CA THR A 119 -10.47 17.52 -6.01
C THR A 119 -10.81 17.04 -4.61
N LEU A 120 -9.83 16.59 -3.83
CA LEU A 120 -10.08 16.10 -2.47
C LEU A 120 -10.50 17.22 -1.51
N VAL A 121 -9.95 18.44 -1.63
CA VAL A 121 -10.36 19.60 -0.82
C VAL A 121 -11.86 19.82 -0.92
N GLU A 122 -12.45 19.69 -2.12
CA GLU A 122 -13.88 19.85 -2.31
C GLU A 122 -14.72 18.72 -1.68
N CYS A 123 -14.11 17.55 -1.46
CA CYS A 123 -14.79 16.36 -0.93
C CYS A 123 -14.72 16.24 0.60
N LEU A 124 -13.83 16.95 1.27
CA LEU A 124 -13.58 16.83 2.71
C LEU A 124 -14.40 17.83 3.54
N GLU A 125 -14.78 17.44 4.76
CA GLU A 125 -15.33 18.35 5.76
C GLU A 125 -14.29 19.37 6.22
N ASP A 126 -13.09 18.90 6.57
CA ASP A 126 -11.93 19.75 6.87
C ASP A 126 -10.86 19.60 5.80
N SER A 127 -10.78 20.58 4.91
CA SER A 127 -9.81 20.60 3.81
C SER A 127 -8.37 20.82 4.24
N LYS A 128 -8.13 21.36 5.45
CA LYS A 128 -6.78 21.66 5.95
C LYS A 128 -5.99 20.39 6.23
N VAL A 129 -6.66 19.28 6.51
CA VAL A 129 -6.03 18.01 6.86
C VAL A 129 -5.12 17.44 5.76
N ILE A 130 -5.36 17.80 4.48
CA ILE A 130 -4.54 17.35 3.34
C ILE A 130 -3.55 18.40 2.83
N SER A 131 -3.25 19.44 3.62
CA SER A 131 -2.15 20.35 3.32
C SER A 131 -0.80 19.62 3.28
N ASN A 132 0.24 20.25 2.73
CA ASN A 132 1.58 19.63 2.70
C ASN A 132 2.13 19.35 4.10
N ASP A 133 1.83 20.23 5.05
CA ASP A 133 2.34 20.14 6.42
C ASP A 133 1.61 19.05 7.20
N ASN A 134 0.29 18.94 7.02
CA ASN A 134 -0.54 17.98 7.75
C ASN A 134 -0.50 16.57 7.12
N LEU A 135 -0.45 16.49 5.79
CA LEU A 135 -0.34 15.23 5.05
C LEU A 135 0.84 15.27 4.07
N PRO A 136 2.09 15.17 4.56
CA PRO A 136 3.26 15.06 3.71
C PRO A 136 3.28 13.74 2.92
N PHE A 137 4.17 13.60 1.95
CA PHE A 137 4.33 12.33 1.22
C PHE A 137 4.48 11.13 2.17
N MET A 138 3.83 10.04 1.85
CA MET A 138 3.66 8.85 2.70
C MET A 138 2.93 9.15 4.02
N GLY A 139 2.25 10.28 4.15
CA GLY A 139 1.37 10.57 5.27
C GLY A 139 0.04 9.82 5.16
N VAL A 140 -0.52 9.49 6.32
CA VAL A 140 -1.82 8.80 6.48
C VAL A 140 -2.63 9.52 7.54
N ILE A 141 -3.91 9.73 7.28
CA ILE A 141 -4.85 10.28 8.24
C ILE A 141 -6.19 9.53 8.20
N SER A 142 -6.91 9.59 9.31
CA SER A 142 -8.34 9.30 9.39
C SER A 142 -9.09 10.62 9.51
N THR A 143 -10.12 10.80 8.69
CA THR A 143 -10.91 12.03 8.61
C THR A 143 -12.31 11.72 8.08
N ASN A 144 -13.10 12.74 7.75
CA ASN A 144 -14.41 12.56 7.14
C ASN A 144 -14.46 13.21 5.75
N LEU A 145 -15.08 12.51 4.81
CA LEU A 145 -15.64 13.13 3.61
C LEU A 145 -16.88 13.94 4.01
N LYS A 146 -17.36 14.81 3.12
CA LYS A 146 -18.64 15.50 3.29
C LYS A 146 -19.75 14.48 3.61
N ASN A 147 -20.78 14.95 4.28
CA ASN A 147 -21.89 14.15 4.81
C ASN A 147 -21.48 13.17 5.96
N GLY A 148 -20.38 13.44 6.65
CA GLY A 148 -19.96 12.65 7.80
C GLY A 148 -19.40 11.27 7.48
N ILE A 149 -19.05 10.98 6.22
CA ILE A 149 -18.56 9.67 5.80
C ILE A 149 -17.11 9.47 6.30
N PRO A 150 -16.87 8.54 7.24
CA PRO A 150 -15.51 8.28 7.73
C PRO A 150 -14.62 7.71 6.64
N CYS A 151 -13.41 8.24 6.53
CA CYS A 151 -12.44 7.76 5.56
C CYS A 151 -11.01 7.76 6.10
N ARG A 152 -10.16 6.96 5.47
CA ARG A 152 -8.71 6.97 5.61
C ARG A 152 -8.11 7.50 4.32
N ILE A 153 -7.15 8.40 4.42
CA ILE A 153 -6.47 8.96 3.27
C ILE A 153 -4.97 8.78 3.45
N ALA A 154 -4.32 8.22 2.43
CA ALA A 154 -2.87 8.17 2.34
C ALA A 154 -2.38 8.98 1.14
N ARG A 155 -1.37 9.80 1.33
CA ARG A 155 -0.69 10.49 0.23
C ARG A 155 0.40 9.60 -0.37
N ILE A 156 -0.02 8.71 -1.23
CA ILE A 156 0.82 7.74 -1.94
C ILE A 156 0.51 7.79 -3.42
N SER A 157 1.46 7.39 -4.26
CA SER A 157 1.31 7.45 -5.71
C SER A 157 1.89 6.21 -6.36
N PHE A 158 1.05 5.52 -7.11
CA PHE A 158 1.47 4.42 -7.98
C PHE A 158 1.67 4.89 -9.44
N SER A 159 0.88 5.85 -9.90
CA SER A 159 0.96 6.40 -11.25
C SER A 159 2.13 7.38 -11.48
N GLY A 160 2.79 7.82 -10.40
CA GLY A 160 3.90 8.77 -10.46
C GLY A 160 3.51 10.25 -10.37
N GLU A 161 2.21 10.57 -10.43
CA GLU A 161 1.69 11.91 -10.18
C GLU A 161 1.48 12.14 -8.68
N MET A 162 1.17 13.39 -8.29
CA MET A 162 0.62 13.63 -6.96
C MET A 162 -0.67 12.82 -6.83
N ALA A 163 -0.75 11.96 -5.84
CA ALA A 163 -1.88 11.07 -5.69
C ALA A 163 -2.22 10.80 -4.22
N TYR A 164 -3.45 10.39 -4.03
CA TYR A 164 -4.01 9.98 -2.76
C TYR A 164 -4.79 8.68 -2.96
N GLU A 165 -4.71 7.80 -1.99
CA GLU A 165 -5.67 6.70 -1.86
C GLU A 165 -6.65 7.04 -0.75
N VAL A 166 -7.94 6.91 -1.06
CA VAL A 166 -9.05 7.19 -0.16
C VAL A 166 -9.79 5.90 0.09
N TYR A 167 -9.89 5.49 1.34
CA TYR A 167 -10.63 4.29 1.74
C TYR A 167 -11.77 4.64 2.69
N THR A 168 -12.92 4.03 2.46
CA THR A 168 -14.10 4.13 3.33
C THR A 168 -14.71 2.74 3.54
N ALA A 169 -15.60 2.58 4.52
CA ALA A 169 -16.35 1.33 4.64
C ALA A 169 -17.14 1.06 3.36
N SER A 170 -17.22 -0.22 2.97
CA SER A 170 -17.79 -0.63 1.67
C SER A 170 -19.21 -0.12 1.43
N ASP A 171 -20.00 0.05 2.49
CA ASP A 171 -21.36 0.58 2.42
C ASP A 171 -21.42 2.03 1.88
N TYR A 172 -20.33 2.79 2.07
CA TYR A 172 -20.23 4.17 1.57
C TYR A 172 -19.51 4.28 0.22
N ALA A 173 -19.19 3.17 -0.43
CA ALA A 173 -18.47 3.19 -1.69
C ALA A 173 -19.15 4.02 -2.78
N PRO A 174 -20.47 3.90 -3.02
CA PRO A 174 -21.17 4.72 -4.01
C PRO A 174 -21.11 6.21 -3.69
N ASP A 175 -21.28 6.58 -2.41
CA ASP A 175 -21.26 7.97 -1.98
C ASP A 175 -19.86 8.57 -2.10
N MET A 176 -18.83 7.85 -1.70
CA MET A 176 -17.43 8.26 -1.90
C MET A 176 -17.15 8.49 -3.39
N MET A 177 -17.48 7.53 -4.26
CA MET A 177 -17.24 7.65 -5.69
C MET A 177 -18.00 8.81 -6.32
N ASN A 178 -19.24 9.04 -5.91
CA ASN A 178 -20.04 10.17 -6.37
C ASN A 178 -19.44 11.51 -5.96
N LEU A 179 -19.00 11.65 -4.71
CA LEU A 179 -18.31 12.86 -4.22
C LEU A 179 -17.04 13.14 -5.02
N LEU A 180 -16.16 12.13 -5.15
CA LEU A 180 -14.90 12.24 -5.86
C LEU A 180 -15.12 12.59 -7.34
N TRP A 181 -16.05 11.89 -8.01
CA TRP A 181 -16.36 12.11 -9.42
C TRP A 181 -16.97 13.47 -9.68
N ASN A 182 -17.91 13.92 -8.86
CA ASN A 182 -18.53 15.23 -9.01
C ASN A 182 -17.52 16.37 -8.85
N SER A 183 -16.59 16.25 -7.91
CA SER A 183 -15.50 17.20 -7.78
C SER A 183 -14.52 17.12 -8.95
N ALA A 184 -14.11 15.93 -9.36
CA ALA A 184 -13.15 15.76 -10.45
C ALA A 184 -13.62 16.39 -11.77
N LYS A 185 -14.92 16.36 -12.06
CA LYS A 185 -15.50 17.02 -13.24
C LYS A 185 -15.20 18.52 -13.28
N ASN A 186 -15.14 19.21 -12.13
CA ASN A 186 -14.82 20.63 -12.05
C ASN A 186 -13.38 20.92 -12.54
N PHE A 187 -12.51 19.93 -12.47
CA PHE A 187 -11.12 20.00 -12.89
C PHE A 187 -10.85 19.25 -14.21
N LYS A 188 -11.88 19.01 -15.04
CA LYS A 188 -11.77 18.23 -16.28
C LYS A 188 -11.16 16.85 -16.04
N GLY A 189 -11.50 16.23 -14.93
CA GLY A 189 -11.02 14.91 -14.54
C GLY A 189 -11.65 13.79 -15.38
N CYS A 190 -11.08 12.59 -15.26
CA CYS A 190 -11.57 11.38 -15.91
C CYS A 190 -11.56 10.19 -14.95
N LEU A 191 -12.38 9.19 -15.25
CA LEU A 191 -12.21 7.86 -14.69
C LEU A 191 -11.18 7.12 -15.56
N TYR A 192 -10.33 6.30 -14.95
CA TYR A 192 -9.37 5.48 -15.69
C TYR A 192 -9.27 4.09 -15.08
N GLY A 193 -8.98 3.11 -15.91
CA GLY A 193 -8.90 1.71 -15.53
C GLY A 193 -7.48 1.19 -15.41
N LEU A 194 -7.36 -0.14 -15.20
CA LEU A 194 -6.10 -0.82 -14.93
C LEU A 194 -5.12 -0.76 -16.12
N GLU A 195 -5.59 -0.72 -17.37
CA GLU A 195 -4.69 -0.61 -18.53
C GLU A 195 -3.97 0.75 -18.56
N ALA A 196 -4.72 1.83 -18.35
CA ALA A 196 -4.12 3.16 -18.23
C ALA A 196 -3.21 3.26 -17.01
N LEU A 197 -3.61 2.68 -15.88
CA LEU A 197 -2.75 2.58 -14.70
C LEU A 197 -1.47 1.81 -15.00
N GLY A 198 -1.57 0.72 -15.77
CA GLY A 198 -0.44 -0.08 -16.24
C GLY A 198 0.58 0.74 -17.04
N ALA A 199 0.12 1.57 -17.99
CA ALA A 199 1.00 2.47 -18.73
C ALA A 199 1.66 3.52 -17.80
N LEU A 200 0.86 4.16 -16.95
CA LEU A 200 1.33 5.21 -16.04
C LEU A 200 2.39 4.69 -15.03
N ARG A 201 2.21 3.50 -14.47
CA ARG A 201 3.16 2.90 -13.52
C ARG A 201 4.48 2.53 -14.18
N ILE A 202 4.45 2.07 -15.46
CA ILE A 202 5.66 1.78 -16.24
C ILE A 202 6.48 3.06 -16.43
N GLU A 203 5.85 4.16 -16.83
CA GLU A 203 6.52 5.46 -16.96
C GLU A 203 7.17 5.91 -15.64
N LYS A 204 6.60 5.53 -14.50
CA LYS A 204 7.17 5.80 -13.16
C LYS A 204 8.25 4.80 -12.75
N GLY A 205 8.27 3.60 -13.33
CA GLY A 205 9.16 2.51 -12.96
C GLY A 205 8.67 1.71 -11.75
N HIS A 206 7.36 1.66 -11.50
CA HIS A 206 6.78 0.79 -10.48
C HIS A 206 6.51 -0.60 -11.04
N VAL A 207 6.87 -1.63 -10.27
CA VAL A 207 6.61 -3.04 -10.59
C VAL A 207 5.18 -3.44 -10.23
N THR A 208 4.69 -4.50 -10.87
CA THR A 208 3.43 -5.17 -10.55
C THR A 208 3.61 -6.68 -10.56
N GLY A 209 2.53 -7.42 -10.36
CA GLY A 209 2.54 -8.88 -10.48
C GLY A 209 3.00 -9.41 -11.85
N ALA A 210 3.03 -8.57 -12.89
CA ALA A 210 3.57 -8.96 -14.19
C ALA A 210 5.09 -9.15 -14.16
N GLU A 211 5.81 -8.29 -13.42
CA GLU A 211 7.24 -8.41 -13.18
C GLU A 211 7.55 -9.31 -11.97
N LEU A 212 6.68 -9.32 -10.96
CA LEU A 212 6.82 -10.12 -9.73
C LEU A 212 6.17 -11.51 -9.90
N ASP A 213 6.61 -12.26 -10.89
CA ASP A 213 6.01 -13.52 -11.35
C ASP A 213 6.41 -14.76 -10.53
N GLY A 214 7.11 -14.57 -9.42
CA GLY A 214 7.57 -15.64 -8.54
C GLY A 214 8.95 -16.19 -8.89
N ARG A 215 9.69 -15.56 -9.80
CA ARG A 215 11.06 -15.90 -10.19
C ARG A 215 12.06 -14.76 -9.94
N VAL A 216 11.56 -13.58 -9.60
CA VAL A 216 12.33 -12.34 -9.52
C VAL A 216 12.77 -12.07 -8.09
N THR A 217 14.04 -11.75 -7.90
CA THR A 217 14.55 -11.26 -6.61
C THR A 217 14.29 -9.76 -6.47
N VAL A 218 14.47 -9.26 -5.25
CA VAL A 218 14.35 -7.81 -4.99
C VAL A 218 15.42 -7.01 -5.76
N ASP A 219 16.56 -7.61 -6.05
CA ASP A 219 17.66 -6.98 -6.80
C ASP A 219 17.35 -6.96 -8.30
N ASP A 220 16.80 -8.04 -8.88
CA ASP A 220 16.33 -8.09 -10.27
C ASP A 220 15.23 -7.07 -10.54
N ALA A 221 14.35 -6.87 -9.57
CA ALA A 221 13.28 -5.86 -9.65
C ALA A 221 13.79 -4.40 -9.53
N GLY A 222 15.09 -4.20 -9.35
CA GLY A 222 15.67 -2.87 -9.14
C GLY A 222 15.39 -2.26 -7.75
N LEU A 223 14.85 -3.06 -6.83
CA LEU A 223 14.40 -2.63 -5.50
C LEU A 223 15.39 -3.01 -4.38
N GLY A 224 16.56 -3.52 -4.72
CA GLY A 224 17.57 -4.03 -3.78
C GLY A 224 17.96 -3.06 -2.68
N LYS A 225 18.00 -1.74 -2.98
CA LYS A 225 18.29 -0.69 -1.98
C LYS A 225 17.22 -0.56 -0.90
N MET A 226 16.01 -1.05 -1.13
CA MET A 226 14.91 -1.01 -0.16
C MET A 226 15.01 -2.16 0.84
N ALA A 227 15.62 -3.28 0.48
CA ALA A 227 15.80 -4.42 1.36
C ALA A 227 16.92 -4.18 2.36
N SER A 228 16.62 -4.26 3.64
CA SER A 228 17.57 -3.96 4.72
C SER A 228 18.72 -4.97 4.75
N VAL A 229 19.93 -4.46 4.91
CA VAL A 229 21.11 -5.28 5.18
C VAL A 229 21.41 -5.41 6.69
N LYS A 230 20.67 -4.67 7.53
CA LYS A 230 20.93 -4.53 8.98
C LYS A 230 20.00 -5.34 9.88
N LYS A 231 18.97 -5.95 9.33
CA LYS A 231 18.02 -6.78 10.09
C LYS A 231 17.80 -8.14 9.44
N SER A 232 17.36 -9.11 10.21
CA SER A 232 16.83 -10.37 9.70
C SER A 232 15.38 -10.23 9.29
N TYR A 233 14.99 -10.87 8.21
CA TYR A 233 13.62 -10.98 7.71
C TYR A 233 13.50 -12.25 6.86
N ILE A 234 12.29 -12.66 6.52
CA ILE A 234 12.09 -13.85 5.69
C ILE A 234 12.81 -13.69 4.36
N GLY A 235 13.53 -14.72 3.94
CA GLY A 235 14.32 -14.73 2.70
C GLY A 235 15.67 -13.99 2.79
N SER A 236 16.00 -13.31 3.89
CA SER A 236 17.23 -12.51 4.00
C SER A 236 18.51 -13.35 3.92
N ALA A 237 18.48 -14.60 4.40
CA ALA A 237 19.63 -15.51 4.32
C ALA A 237 19.86 -15.98 2.88
N MET A 238 18.79 -16.32 2.17
CA MET A 238 18.85 -16.83 0.80
C MET A 238 19.23 -15.75 -0.20
N ARG A 239 18.74 -14.52 -0.01
CA ARG A 239 19.12 -13.36 -0.84
C ARG A 239 20.63 -13.15 -0.93
N LYS A 240 21.39 -13.59 0.09
CA LYS A 240 22.85 -13.44 0.14
C LYS A 240 23.62 -14.57 -0.56
N ARG A 241 22.95 -15.59 -1.09
CA ARG A 241 23.62 -16.67 -1.82
C ARG A 241 24.14 -16.17 -3.16
N GLY A 242 25.36 -16.56 -3.54
CA GLY A 242 26.04 -16.16 -4.77
C GLY A 242 25.19 -16.39 -6.02
N VAL A 243 24.49 -17.53 -6.11
CA VAL A 243 23.56 -17.83 -7.24
C VAL A 243 22.45 -16.81 -7.41
N LEU A 244 22.01 -16.15 -6.33
CA LEU A 244 20.97 -15.11 -6.39
C LEU A 244 21.55 -13.68 -6.48
N SER A 245 22.82 -13.49 -6.11
CA SER A 245 23.47 -12.18 -6.06
C SER A 245 24.47 -11.92 -7.19
N GLU A 246 25.01 -12.98 -7.80
CA GLU A 246 26.09 -12.90 -8.81
C GLU A 246 25.64 -13.45 -10.17
N GLY A 247 24.38 -13.84 -10.31
CA GLY A 247 23.90 -14.47 -11.55
C GLY A 247 23.84 -13.48 -12.70
N ASP A 248 24.61 -13.72 -13.75
CA ASP A 248 24.28 -13.30 -15.11
C ASP A 248 22.94 -13.96 -15.47
N ARG A 249 21.86 -13.23 -15.20
CA ARG A 249 20.52 -13.64 -15.63
C ARG A 249 20.26 -12.96 -16.95
N GLU A 250 20.48 -13.71 -18.02
CA GLU A 250 20.01 -13.38 -19.37
C GLU A 250 18.48 -13.22 -19.43
#